data_2e321d32c4d3ef643be01bad8c202dbd
#
_entry.id   2e321d32c4d3ef643be01bad8c202dbd
#
_cell.length_a   1.000
_cell.length_b   1.000
_cell.length_c   1.000
_cell.angle_alpha   90.00
_cell.angle_beta   90.00
_cell.angle_gamma   90.00
#
_symmetry.space_group_name_H-M   'P 1'
#
loop_
_entity.id
_entity.type
_entity.pdbx_description
1 polymer ?
#
loop_
_entity_poly.entity_id
_entity_poly.type
_entity_poly.pdbx_seq_one_letter_code
_entity_poly.pdbx_strand_id
1 'polypeptide(L)'
;MYTIYVKFTCLPQKREAFIEKVKAEGILDAILAEDGCIKYDYYLSEKDPNELLLIEQWESKPHQQTHIAQPHMARLRELKPDYITETILGEVELI
;
A
#
# COMPACT_ATOMS: atom_id res chain seq x y z
N MET A 1 14.46 11.13 3.50
CA MET A 1 13.12 10.53 3.35
C MET A 1 13.19 9.45 2.29
N TYR A 2 12.59 8.31 2.56
CA TYR A 2 12.58 7.17 1.65
C TYR A 2 11.18 7.04 1.03
N THR A 3 11.10 7.15 -0.29
CA THR A 3 9.83 7.14 -1.02
C THR A 3 9.79 5.93 -1.96
N ILE A 4 8.69 5.19 -1.91
CA ILE A 4 8.45 4.10 -2.85
C ILE A 4 7.04 4.23 -3.43
N TYR A 5 6.86 3.68 -4.62
CA TYR A 5 5.53 3.49 -5.19
C TYR A 5 5.22 1.99 -5.28
N VAL A 6 3.96 1.67 -5.18
CA VAL A 6 3.47 0.31 -5.40
C VAL A 6 2.28 0.41 -6.34
N LYS A 7 2.37 -0.23 -7.50
CA LYS A 7 1.27 -0.27 -8.44
C LYS A 7 0.61 -1.64 -8.38
N PHE A 8 -0.69 -1.64 -8.09
CA PHE A 8 -1.49 -2.85 -8.05
C PHE A 8 -2.38 -2.92 -9.27
N THR A 9 -2.46 -4.11 -9.87
CA THR A 9 -3.53 -4.45 -10.80
C THR A 9 -4.55 -5.26 -10.02
N CYS A 10 -5.77 -4.74 -9.92
CA CYS A 10 -6.84 -5.37 -9.15
C CYS A 10 -7.70 -6.25 -10.05
N LEU A 11 -8.32 -7.26 -9.46
CA LEU A 11 -9.39 -8.01 -10.11
C LEU A 11 -10.53 -7.05 -10.48
N PRO A 12 -11.29 -7.33 -11.55
CA PRO A 12 -12.40 -6.47 -11.94
C PRO A 12 -13.35 -6.17 -10.77
N GLN A 13 -13.67 -4.89 -10.56
CA GLN A 13 -14.58 -4.41 -9.52
C GLN A 13 -14.05 -4.62 -8.08
N LYS A 14 -12.74 -4.89 -7.92
CA LYS A 14 -12.16 -5.16 -6.60
C LYS A 14 -11.29 -4.03 -6.05
N ARG A 15 -11.01 -2.99 -6.84
CA ARG A 15 -10.10 -1.91 -6.43
C ARG A 15 -10.60 -1.17 -5.19
N GLU A 16 -11.83 -0.64 -5.26
CA GLU A 16 -12.42 0.08 -4.14
C GLU A 16 -12.72 -0.85 -2.97
N ALA A 17 -13.13 -2.09 -3.27
CA ALA A 17 -13.37 -3.10 -2.26
C ALA A 17 -12.11 -3.45 -1.47
N PHE A 18 -10.95 -3.47 -2.13
CA PHE A 18 -9.67 -3.70 -1.47
C PHE A 18 -9.36 -2.58 -0.46
N ILE A 19 -9.48 -1.32 -0.90
CA ILE A 19 -9.24 -0.16 -0.03
C ILE A 19 -10.17 -0.20 1.18
N GLU A 20 -11.46 -0.47 0.96
CA GLU A 20 -12.44 -0.57 2.04
C GLU A 20 -12.09 -1.68 3.02
N LYS A 21 -11.64 -2.84 2.51
CA LYS A 21 -11.25 -3.97 3.36
C LYS A 21 -10.04 -3.64 4.23
N VAL A 22 -9.02 -3.00 3.66
CA VAL A 22 -7.83 -2.56 4.39
C VAL A 22 -8.21 -1.62 5.52
N LYS A 23 -9.12 -0.68 5.25
CA LYS A 23 -9.62 0.26 6.27
C LYS A 23 -10.46 -0.46 7.32
N ALA A 24 -11.38 -1.32 6.91
CA ALA A 24 -12.30 -2.00 7.81
C ALA A 24 -11.59 -2.89 8.83
N GLU A 25 -10.46 -3.47 8.46
CA GLU A 25 -9.65 -4.29 9.37
C GLU A 25 -8.68 -3.48 10.23
N GLY A 26 -8.70 -2.16 10.13
CA GLY A 26 -7.81 -1.30 10.91
C GLY A 26 -6.36 -1.31 10.44
N ILE A 27 -6.07 -1.94 9.30
CA ILE A 27 -4.70 -2.07 8.80
C ILE A 27 -4.13 -0.71 8.41
N LEU A 28 -4.91 0.12 7.72
CA LEU A 28 -4.44 1.44 7.31
C LEU A 28 -4.11 2.31 8.51
N ASP A 29 -4.97 2.33 9.52
CA ASP A 29 -4.72 3.10 10.74
C ASP A 29 -3.47 2.60 11.46
N ALA A 30 -3.26 1.29 11.49
CA ALA A 30 -2.06 0.70 12.10
C ALA A 30 -0.79 1.12 11.36
N ILE A 31 -0.83 1.15 10.02
CA ILE A 31 0.31 1.60 9.22
C ILE A 31 0.62 3.08 9.48
N LEU A 32 -0.41 3.92 9.48
CA LEU A 32 -0.23 5.36 9.69
C LEU A 32 0.31 5.68 11.08
N ALA A 33 0.11 4.80 12.05
CA ALA A 33 0.63 4.95 13.41
C ALA A 33 2.06 4.40 13.59
N GLU A 34 2.64 3.76 12.57
CA GLU A 34 3.99 3.20 12.67
C GLU A 34 5.05 4.29 12.77
N ASP A 35 6.10 4.00 13.53
CA ASP A 35 7.25 4.89 13.63
C ASP A 35 7.86 5.16 12.26
N GLY A 36 8.07 6.43 11.95
CA GLY A 36 8.68 6.86 10.70
C GLY A 36 7.74 6.90 9.50
N CYS A 37 6.46 6.57 9.65
CA CYS A 37 5.50 6.69 8.56
C CYS A 37 5.16 8.16 8.31
N ILE A 38 5.51 8.67 7.13
CA ILE A 38 5.22 10.05 6.73
C ILE A 38 3.97 10.09 5.87
N LYS A 39 3.84 9.13 4.94
CA LYS A 39 2.73 9.09 3.99
C LYS A 39 2.45 7.65 3.58
N TYR A 40 1.19 7.31 3.45
CA TYR A 40 0.74 6.02 2.93
C TYR A 40 -0.62 6.26 2.28
N ASP A 41 -0.60 6.66 0.99
CA ASP A 41 -1.80 7.11 0.28
C ASP A 41 -2.06 6.30 -0.97
N TYR A 42 -3.34 5.98 -1.18
CA TYR A 42 -3.81 5.36 -2.41
C TYR A 42 -4.27 6.41 -3.42
N TYR A 43 -3.94 6.16 -4.69
CA TYR A 43 -4.35 6.99 -5.83
C TYR A 43 -4.99 6.08 -6.87
N LEU A 44 -6.20 6.39 -7.26
CA LEU A 44 -6.94 5.60 -8.24
C LEU A 44 -6.67 6.13 -9.64
N SER A 45 -6.35 5.22 -10.57
CA SER A 45 -6.15 5.62 -11.97
C SER A 45 -7.46 6.17 -12.54
N GLU A 46 -7.36 7.31 -13.19
CA GLU A 46 -8.51 7.92 -13.86
C GLU A 46 -8.89 7.12 -15.12
N LYS A 47 -7.91 6.49 -15.76
CA LYS A 47 -8.12 5.76 -17.03
C LYS A 47 -8.43 4.29 -16.85
N ASP A 48 -7.85 3.64 -15.84
CA ASP A 48 -7.96 2.19 -15.65
C ASP A 48 -8.67 1.89 -14.34
N PRO A 49 -9.89 1.35 -14.38
CA PRO A 49 -10.66 1.08 -13.16
C PRO A 49 -10.05 -0.03 -12.29
N ASN A 50 -9.08 -0.78 -12.80
CA ASN A 50 -8.42 -1.86 -12.07
C ASN A 50 -7.02 -1.48 -11.57
N GLU A 51 -6.53 -0.29 -11.88
CA GLU A 51 -5.21 0.14 -11.44
C GLU A 51 -5.28 1.00 -10.19
N LEU A 52 -4.46 0.65 -9.22
CA LEU A 52 -4.34 1.34 -7.94
C LEU A 52 -2.87 1.63 -7.67
N LEU A 53 -2.56 2.88 -7.38
CA LEU A 53 -1.22 3.30 -7.02
C LEU A 53 -1.17 3.61 -5.52
N LEU A 54 -0.12 3.15 -4.87
CA LEU A 54 0.20 3.49 -3.48
C LEU A 54 1.51 4.25 -3.46
N ILE A 55 1.53 5.40 -2.80
CA ILE A 55 2.76 6.12 -2.51
C ILE A 55 3.03 6.01 -1.02
N GLU A 56 4.23 5.52 -0.68
CA GLU A 56 4.69 5.41 0.70
C GLU A 56 5.90 6.29 0.91
N GLN A 57 5.91 7.04 2.00
CA GLN A 57 7.07 7.82 2.42
C GLN A 57 7.39 7.50 3.87
N TRP A 58 8.65 7.18 4.12
CA TRP A 58 9.18 6.82 5.44
C TRP A 58 10.37 7.72 5.77
N GLU A 59 10.63 7.92 7.05
CA GLU A 59 11.79 8.72 7.47
C GLU A 59 13.09 8.16 6.92
N SER A 60 13.18 6.82 6.81
CA SER A 60 14.36 6.14 6.28
C SER A 60 13.98 4.77 5.72
N LYS A 61 14.89 4.17 4.95
CA LYS A 61 14.71 2.80 4.45
C LYS A 61 14.56 1.77 5.58
N PRO A 62 15.34 1.82 6.68
CA PRO A 62 15.13 0.92 7.82
C PRO A 62 13.72 1.00 8.42
N HIS A 63 13.10 2.17 8.48
CA HIS A 63 11.71 2.31 8.93
C HIS A 63 10.76 1.52 8.03
N GLN A 64 10.95 1.60 6.72
CA GLN A 64 10.13 0.83 5.77
C GLN A 64 10.37 -0.68 5.92
N GLN A 65 11.60 -1.09 6.19
CA GLN A 65 11.90 -2.52 6.43
C GLN A 65 11.20 -3.04 7.70
N THR A 66 11.16 -2.24 8.76
CA THR A 66 10.43 -2.56 9.98
C THR A 66 8.93 -2.67 9.71
N HIS A 67 8.39 -1.77 8.87
CA HIS A 67 6.99 -1.79 8.45
C HIS A 67 6.61 -3.13 7.81
N ILE A 68 7.41 -3.64 6.90
CA ILE A 68 7.13 -4.90 6.20
C ILE A 68 6.97 -6.07 7.19
N ALA A 69 7.67 -6.04 8.31
CA ALA A 69 7.66 -7.11 9.30
C ALA A 69 6.51 -7.04 10.30
N GLN A 70 5.66 -6.02 10.24
CA GLN A 70 4.57 -5.86 11.20
C GLN A 70 3.47 -6.91 11.04
N PRO A 71 2.81 -7.33 12.16
CA PRO A 71 1.72 -8.32 12.09
C PRO A 71 0.57 -7.89 11.15
N HIS A 72 0.20 -6.62 11.15
CA HIS A 72 -0.87 -6.14 10.26
C HIS A 72 -0.47 -6.24 8.78
N MET A 73 0.83 -6.23 8.46
CA MET A 73 1.29 -6.46 7.08
C MET A 73 1.18 -7.93 6.69
N ALA A 74 1.37 -8.85 7.62
CA ALA A 74 1.10 -10.27 7.39
C ALA A 74 -0.37 -10.48 7.03
N ARG A 75 -1.27 -9.82 7.75
CA ARG A 75 -2.71 -9.87 7.45
C ARG A 75 -3.01 -9.29 6.08
N LEU A 76 -2.39 -8.17 5.72
CA LEU A 76 -2.57 -7.56 4.40
C LEU A 76 -2.16 -8.54 3.29
N ARG A 77 -1.05 -9.25 3.47
CA ARG A 77 -0.61 -10.26 2.49
C ARG A 77 -1.61 -11.40 2.32
N GLU A 78 -2.31 -11.78 3.39
CA GLU A 78 -3.36 -12.79 3.31
C GLU A 78 -4.57 -12.31 2.51
N LEU A 79 -4.89 -11.01 2.60
CA LEU A 79 -6.02 -10.43 1.89
C LEU A 79 -5.77 -10.26 0.39
N LYS A 80 -4.56 -9.93 0.01
CA LYS A 80 -4.23 -9.51 -1.36
C LYS A 80 -4.70 -10.45 -2.47
N PRO A 81 -4.56 -11.77 -2.38
CA PRO A 81 -4.95 -12.66 -3.49
C PRO A 81 -6.42 -12.57 -3.90
N ASP A 82 -7.30 -12.15 -2.99
CA ASP A 82 -8.73 -12.02 -3.28
C ASP A 82 -9.05 -10.74 -4.06
N TYR A 83 -8.11 -9.80 -4.17
CA TYR A 83 -8.34 -8.47 -4.75
C TYR A 83 -7.34 -8.09 -5.84
N ILE A 84 -6.11 -8.60 -5.78
CA ILE A 84 -4.99 -8.12 -6.57
C ILE A 84 -4.37 -9.27 -7.36
N THR A 85 -4.11 -9.03 -8.67
CA THR A 85 -3.49 -10.01 -9.55
C THR A 85 -2.00 -9.75 -9.77
N GLU A 86 -1.56 -8.49 -9.68
CA GLU A 86 -0.18 -8.11 -9.94
C GLU A 86 0.24 -6.95 -9.06
N THR A 87 1.48 -6.99 -8.59
CA THR A 87 2.07 -5.91 -7.78
C THR A 87 3.44 -5.57 -8.37
N ILE A 88 3.65 -4.28 -8.66
CA ILE A 88 4.93 -3.74 -9.11
C ILE A 88 5.32 -2.65 -8.12
N LEU A 89 6.56 -2.66 -7.66
CA LEU A 89 7.04 -1.62 -6.76
C LEU A 89 8.42 -1.12 -7.17
N GLY A 90 8.73 0.11 -6.80
CA GLY A 90 10.01 0.72 -7.10
C GLY A 90 10.29 1.91 -6.18
N GLU A 91 11.55 2.30 -6.13
CA GLU A 91 11.95 3.49 -5.40
C GLU A 91 11.68 4.74 -6.24
N VAL A 92 11.33 5.83 -5.57
CA VAL A 92 11.07 7.13 -6.20
C VAL A 92 12.10 8.11 -5.70
N GLU A 93 12.78 8.78 -6.65
CA GLU A 93 13.70 9.84 -6.35
C GLU A 93 13.01 11.17 -6.64
N LEU A 94 12.88 12.01 -5.61
CA LEU A 94 12.25 13.32 -5.75
C LEU A 94 13.30 14.36 -6.16
N ILE A 95 13.01 15.14 -7.18
CA ILE A 95 13.89 16.16 -7.72
C ILE A 95 13.53 17.55 -7.20
#